data_15dfab1f4126a9d1b2579c9c8faa12f6
#
_entry.id   15dfab1f4126a9d1b2579c9c8faa12f6
#
_cell.length_a   1.000
_cell.length_b   1.000
_cell.length_c   1.000
_cell.angle_alpha   90.00
_cell.angle_beta   90.00
_cell.angle_gamma   90.00
#
_symmetry.space_group_name_H-M   'P 1'
#
loop_
_entity.id
_entity.type
_entity.pdbx_description
1 polymer ?
#
loop_
_entity_poly.entity_id
_entity_poly.type
_entity_poly.pdbx_seq_one_letter_code
_entity_poly.pdbx_strand_id
1 'polypeptide(L)' 'MLIEGADYFIRIADFPVGIHGFVVPNDDGTFSVYINARDSHVRQRQACRHEKKHIARNDFTLDDVFDAEKI' A
#
# COMPACT_ATOMS: atom_id res chain seq x y z
N MET A 1 -17.46 1.54 0.47
CA MET A 1 -16.73 0.27 0.30
C MET A 1 -15.63 0.44 -0.75
N LEU A 2 -14.44 -0.05 -0.46
CA LEU A 2 -13.33 0.00 -1.41
C LEU A 2 -13.36 -1.23 -2.32
N ILE A 3 -13.31 -1.01 -3.63
CA ILE A 3 -13.36 -2.10 -4.61
C ILE A 3 -12.06 -2.09 -5.40
N GLU A 4 -11.34 -3.20 -5.35
CA GLU A 4 -10.12 -3.35 -6.14
C GLU A 4 -10.44 -3.31 -7.62
N GLY A 5 -9.64 -2.54 -8.38
CA GLY A 5 -9.86 -2.34 -9.80
C GLY A 5 -10.83 -1.22 -10.14
N ALA A 6 -11.47 -0.62 -9.12
CA ALA A 6 -12.36 0.52 -9.29
C ALA A 6 -11.95 1.69 -8.41
N ASP A 7 -11.79 1.46 -7.10
CA ASP A 7 -11.41 2.50 -6.15
C ASP A 7 -9.91 2.52 -5.90
N TYR A 8 -9.25 1.37 -6.00
CA TYR A 8 -7.82 1.28 -5.83
C TYR A 8 -7.25 0.17 -6.73
N PHE A 9 -5.96 0.29 -7.03
CA PHE A 9 -5.26 -0.67 -7.88
C PHE A 9 -4.00 -1.14 -7.15
N ILE A 10 -3.79 -2.45 -7.10
CA ILE A 10 -2.61 -3.03 -6.49
C ILE A 10 -1.53 -3.17 -7.55
N ARG A 11 -0.35 -2.62 -7.26
CA ARG A 11 0.81 -2.70 -8.15
C ARG A 11 1.97 -3.31 -7.39
N ILE A 12 2.51 -4.39 -7.91
CA ILE A 12 3.62 -5.09 -7.28
C ILE A 12 4.88 -4.74 -8.05
N ALA A 13 5.88 -4.25 -7.34
CA ALA A 13 7.15 -3.82 -7.94
C ALA A 13 8.28 -4.02 -6.94
N ASP A 14 9.51 -3.96 -7.45
CA ASP A 14 10.70 -4.10 -6.60
C ASP A 14 10.99 -2.79 -5.88
N PHE A 15 11.14 -2.89 -4.56
CA PHE A 15 11.54 -1.78 -3.71
C PHE A 15 12.68 -2.22 -2.80
N PRO A 16 13.42 -1.28 -2.20
CA PRO A 16 14.46 -1.64 -1.24
C PRO A 16 13.93 -2.45 -0.08
N VAL A 17 14.79 -3.27 0.50
CA VAL A 17 14.47 -4.03 1.70
C VAL A 17 14.05 -3.07 2.81
N GLY A 18 13.00 -3.42 3.54
CA GLY A 18 12.44 -2.59 4.59
C GLY A 18 11.20 -1.80 4.16
N ILE A 19 10.99 -1.61 2.86
CA ILE A 19 9.78 -0.99 2.36
C ILE A 19 8.83 -2.10 1.94
N HIS A 20 7.70 -2.22 2.63
CA HIS A 20 6.72 -3.28 2.35
C HIS A 20 5.60 -2.80 1.43
N GLY A 21 5.20 -1.54 1.53
CA GLY A 21 4.18 -0.98 0.66
C GLY A 21 3.86 0.47 0.99
N PHE A 22 3.11 1.12 0.11
CA PHE A 22 2.65 2.49 0.32
C PHE A 22 1.51 2.79 -0.65
N VAL A 23 0.78 3.88 -0.37
CA VAL A 23 -0.35 4.32 -1.18
C VAL A 23 -0.02 5.65 -1.84
N VAL A 24 -0.37 5.77 -3.11
CA VAL A 24 -0.30 7.04 -3.84
C VAL A 24 -1.70 7.40 -4.30
N PRO A 25 -2.25 8.54 -3.85
CA PRO A 25 -3.52 9.02 -4.39
C PRO A 25 -3.35 9.44 -5.85
N ASN A 26 -4.30 9.06 -6.68
CA ASN A 26 -4.30 9.43 -8.09
C ASN A 26 -5.19 10.65 -8.33
N ASP A 27 -5.01 11.33 -9.46
CA ASP A 27 -5.75 12.55 -9.77
C ASP A 27 -7.25 12.31 -9.97
N ASP A 28 -7.63 11.10 -10.34
CA ASP A 28 -9.03 10.76 -10.63
C ASP A 28 -9.81 10.30 -9.39
N GLY A 29 -9.23 10.43 -8.22
CA GLY A 29 -9.88 9.99 -6.97
C GLY A 29 -9.65 8.54 -6.61
N THR A 30 -8.92 7.80 -7.43
CA THR A 30 -8.53 6.43 -7.10
C THR A 30 -7.18 6.41 -6.39
N PHE A 31 -6.73 5.22 -5.99
CA PHE A 31 -5.48 5.05 -5.26
C PHE A 31 -4.64 3.95 -5.89
N SER A 32 -3.33 4.15 -5.94
CA SER A 32 -2.38 3.10 -6.30
C SER A 32 -1.75 2.56 -5.03
N VAL A 33 -1.88 1.25 -4.81
CA VAL A 33 -1.29 0.55 -3.67
C VAL A 33 -0.07 -0.21 -4.16
N TYR A 34 1.11 0.23 -3.74
CA TYR A 34 2.37 -0.41 -4.14
C TYR A 34 2.79 -1.41 -3.09
N ILE A 35 3.11 -2.62 -3.53
CA ILE A 35 3.53 -3.71 -2.66
C ILE A 35 4.88 -4.21 -3.14
N ASN A 36 5.79 -4.48 -2.21
CA ASN A 36 7.14 -4.91 -2.55
C ASN A 36 7.15 -6.36 -3.02
N ALA A 37 7.57 -6.56 -4.27
CA ALA A 37 7.66 -7.88 -4.86
C ALA A 37 8.72 -8.78 -4.17
N ARG A 38 9.66 -8.18 -3.46
CA ARG A 38 10.72 -8.92 -2.75
C ARG A 38 10.26 -9.54 -1.44
N ASP A 39 9.11 -9.13 -0.94
CA ASP A 39 8.56 -9.68 0.29
C ASP A 39 7.92 -11.04 0.04
N SER A 40 7.81 -11.85 1.11
CA SER A 40 7.04 -13.09 1.06
C SER A 40 5.57 -12.79 0.80
N HIS A 41 4.82 -13.79 0.33
CA HIS A 41 3.39 -13.62 0.09
C HIS A 41 2.64 -13.22 1.37
N VAL A 42 3.05 -13.75 2.52
CA VAL A 42 2.45 -13.39 3.81
C VAL A 42 2.67 -11.91 4.09
N ARG A 43 3.89 -11.43 3.91
CA ARG A 43 4.22 -10.04 4.15
C ARG A 43 3.51 -9.12 3.16
N GLN A 44 3.42 -9.54 1.89
CA GLN A 44 2.69 -8.78 0.88
C GLN A 44 1.22 -8.60 1.26
N ARG A 45 0.58 -9.66 1.77
CA ARG A 45 -0.81 -9.58 2.21
C ARG A 45 -0.97 -8.67 3.42
N GLN A 46 -0.02 -8.70 4.34
CA GLN A 46 -0.02 -7.81 5.50
C GLN A 46 0.10 -6.35 5.06
N ALA A 47 1.02 -6.07 4.15
CA ALA A 47 1.21 -4.72 3.61
C ALA A 47 -0.05 -4.24 2.90
N CYS A 48 -0.63 -5.06 2.05
CA CYS A 48 -1.85 -4.70 1.34
C CYS A 48 -2.99 -4.34 2.31
N ARG A 49 -3.16 -5.14 3.35
CA ARG A 49 -4.18 -4.90 4.37
C ARG A 49 -3.91 -3.60 5.12
N HIS A 50 -2.65 -3.34 5.43
CA HIS A 50 -2.24 -2.12 6.10
C HIS A 50 -2.56 -0.88 5.25
N GLU A 51 -2.20 -0.92 3.96
CA GLU A 51 -2.44 0.22 3.07
C GLU A 51 -3.92 0.46 2.84
N LYS A 52 -4.73 -0.59 2.76
CA LYS A 52 -6.18 -0.43 2.60
C LYS A 52 -6.80 0.28 3.81
N LYS A 53 -6.25 0.10 4.99
CA LYS A 53 -6.72 0.83 6.17
C LYS A 53 -6.47 2.33 6.05
N HIS A 54 -5.32 2.72 5.49
CA HIS A 54 -5.04 4.14 5.27
C HIS A 54 -6.03 4.74 4.28
N ILE A 55 -6.36 4.04 3.21
CA ILE A 55 -7.35 4.51 2.25
C ILE A 55 -8.71 4.69 2.93
N ALA A 56 -9.14 3.70 3.71
CA ALA A 56 -10.43 3.72 4.38
C ALA A 56 -10.53 4.87 5.39
N ARG A 57 -9.41 5.24 6.01
CA ARG A 57 -9.36 6.33 6.99
C ARG A 57 -9.05 7.68 6.36
N ASN A 58 -8.78 7.70 5.07
CA ASN A 58 -8.35 8.90 4.35
C ASN A 58 -7.11 9.52 5.02
N ASP A 59 -6.16 8.68 5.37
CA ASP A 59 -4.98 9.04 6.16
C ASP A 59 -3.73 8.86 5.30
N PHE A 60 -3.34 9.91 4.59
CA PHE A 60 -2.20 9.90 3.65
C PHE A 60 -1.12 10.87 4.10
N THR A 61 -0.46 10.53 5.21
CA THR A 61 0.64 11.33 5.71
C THR A 61 1.97 10.82 5.14
N LEU A 62 3.05 11.57 5.42
CA LEU A 62 4.38 11.14 5.03
C LEU A 62 4.82 9.87 5.74
N ASP A 63 4.15 9.50 6.83
CA ASP A 63 4.43 8.28 7.57
C ASP A 63 3.66 7.08 7.04
N ASP A 64 3.01 7.21 5.89
CA ASP A 64 2.18 6.19 5.31
C ASP A 64 2.96 5.04 4.66
N VAL A 65 4.27 5.11 4.64
CA VAL A 65 5.09 4.01 4.13
C VAL A 65 5.14 2.91 5.18
N PHE A 66 4.71 1.70 4.79
CA PHE A 66 4.79 0.53 5.66
C PHE A 66 6.23 0.02 5.66
N ASP A 67 6.95 0.34 6.71
CA ASP A 67 8.37 0.06 6.86
C ASP A 67 8.58 -0.81 8.10
N ALA A 68 9.37 -1.88 7.95
CA ALA A 68 9.62 -2.81 9.05
C ALA A 68 10.26 -2.13 10.26
N GLU A 69 11.02 -1.07 10.06
CA GLU A 69 11.68 -0.36 11.15
C GLU A 69 10.71 0.45 12.01
N LYS A 70 9.50 0.70 11.51
CA LYS A 70 8.49 1.48 12.22
C LYS A 70 7.45 0.64 12.92
N ILE A 71 7.60 -0.66 12.84
CA ILE A 71 6.65 -1.59 13.44
C ILE A 71 7.04 -1.89 14.88
#